data_423083d5c54b4fad4cec7a33e0879dee
#
_entry.id   423083d5c54b4fad4cec7a33e0879dee
#
_cell.length_a   1.000
_cell.length_b   1.000
_cell.length_c   1.000
_cell.angle_alpha   90.00
_cell.angle_beta   90.00
_cell.angle_gamma   90.00
#
_symmetry.space_group_name_H-M   'P 1'
#
loop_
_entity.id
_entity.type
_entity.pdbx_description
1 polymer ?
#
loop_
_entity_poly.entity_id
_entity_poly.type
_entity_poly.pdbx_seq_one_letter_code
_entity_poly.pdbx_strand_id
1 'polypeptide(L)'
;RLFSRIPVTQVFRRYSDGKTGWKRSLLFIQFTGVSFVLGLLLVTLLQYNHLMSRDMGINVPGLVQAGTWLPKETVEHVTDELRRQPMVEGVAVATSGVIGQYWTRGLMSNDGKRIATLNFNYCSYNYPEVMGIKIIEGSTLKKKEDLLVNEELVRLMKWTDGAVGKKLNDIQGTIVGVFRDVRNYSFFSTQAPIVLIGSENANHVFDVRLKEPYDENLKRLNEFADKTFPNVALHFSSVDGMIKDIYKSVYRFRNSVWITSSFILLIVIMGLIGYVNDETQRRSKEIAIRKVNGAEASHILRLLIREILYVSASSILIGTIVSYFVGKAWLDQFAEQIYMNPLLFIGTALFVLLLIVVCVVLKAWHIANENPVKSIKSE
;
A
#
# COMPACT_ATOMS: atom_id res chain seq x y z
N ARG A 1 7.89 58.75 -2.93
CA ARG A 1 7.45 59.81 -3.88
C ARG A 1 6.31 59.37 -4.83
N LEU A 2 5.89 58.11 -4.86
CA LEU A 2 4.76 57.65 -5.69
C LEU A 2 3.38 57.77 -5.01
N PHE A 3 3.35 57.87 -3.68
CA PHE A 3 2.10 57.95 -2.90
C PHE A 3 1.56 59.37 -2.71
N SER A 4 2.33 60.42 -3.01
CA SER A 4 1.94 61.82 -2.75
C SER A 4 1.08 62.48 -3.84
N ARG A 5 0.76 61.80 -4.95
CA ARG A 5 -0.01 62.37 -6.07
C ARG A 5 -1.39 61.70 -6.27
N ILE A 6 -1.79 60.79 -5.43
CA ILE A 6 -3.09 60.12 -5.55
C ILE A 6 -4.08 60.78 -4.59
N PRO A 7 -5.19 61.35 -5.08
CA PRO A 7 -6.23 61.89 -4.20
C PRO A 7 -6.73 60.82 -3.24
N VAL A 8 -6.91 61.14 -1.97
CA VAL A 8 -7.35 60.23 -0.90
C VAL A 8 -8.61 59.44 -1.29
N THR A 9 -9.52 60.08 -2.05
CA THR A 9 -10.72 59.45 -2.60
C THR A 9 -10.44 58.33 -3.61
N GLN A 10 -9.33 58.41 -4.37
CA GLN A 10 -8.93 57.35 -5.30
C GLN A 10 -8.19 56.23 -4.63
N VAL A 11 -7.51 56.50 -3.51
CA VAL A 11 -6.84 55.44 -2.69
C VAL A 11 -7.89 54.48 -2.13
N PHE A 12 -8.98 55.01 -1.60
CA PHE A 12 -10.07 54.21 -1.07
C PHE A 12 -10.84 53.41 -2.15
N ARG A 13 -11.03 53.96 -3.33
CA ARG A 13 -11.72 53.31 -4.45
C ARG A 13 -10.90 52.21 -5.15
N ARG A 14 -9.59 52.42 -5.33
CA ARG A 14 -8.69 51.42 -5.95
C ARG A 14 -8.30 50.29 -5.01
N TYR A 15 -8.37 50.51 -3.70
CA TYR A 15 -8.02 49.49 -2.73
C TYR A 15 -9.08 48.35 -2.63
N SER A 16 -10.33 48.61 -3.08
CA SER A 16 -11.41 47.62 -3.06
C SER A 16 -11.46 46.71 -4.28
N ASP A 17 -11.02 47.16 -5.46
CA ASP A 17 -11.23 46.39 -6.71
C ASP A 17 -10.05 45.50 -7.14
N GLY A 18 -8.84 45.71 -6.59
CA GLY A 18 -7.63 45.05 -7.10
C GLY A 18 -7.27 43.70 -6.46
N LYS A 19 -7.94 43.29 -5.36
CA LYS A 19 -7.45 42.16 -4.50
C LYS A 19 -8.22 40.86 -4.60
N THR A 20 -9.26 40.77 -5.43
CA THR A 20 -10.09 39.55 -5.50
C THR A 20 -9.46 38.45 -6.33
N GLY A 21 -8.68 38.76 -7.33
CA GLY A 21 -8.10 37.76 -8.23
C GLY A 21 -7.14 36.77 -7.53
N TRP A 22 -6.24 37.28 -6.69
CA TRP A 22 -5.24 36.43 -6.04
C TRP A 22 -5.85 35.47 -4.99
N LYS A 23 -6.94 35.89 -4.30
CA LYS A 23 -7.64 35.02 -3.32
C LYS A 23 -8.35 33.86 -4.03
N ARG A 24 -8.97 34.11 -5.19
CA ARG A 24 -9.56 33.05 -6.00
C ARG A 24 -8.50 32.09 -6.54
N SER A 25 -7.36 32.64 -6.98
CA SER A 25 -6.21 31.79 -7.39
C SER A 25 -5.66 30.95 -6.25
N LEU A 26 -5.61 31.50 -5.03
CA LEU A 26 -5.18 30.75 -3.84
C LEU A 26 -6.15 29.60 -3.54
N LEU A 27 -7.46 29.83 -3.56
CA LEU A 27 -8.47 28.80 -3.38
C LEU A 27 -8.39 27.74 -4.49
N PHE A 28 -8.17 28.17 -5.72
CA PHE A 28 -7.99 27.26 -6.85
C PHE A 28 -6.82 26.30 -6.60
N ILE A 29 -5.67 26.80 -6.18
CA ILE A 29 -4.49 26.01 -5.85
C ILE A 29 -4.79 25.07 -4.67
N GLN A 30 -5.46 25.57 -3.62
CA GLN A 30 -5.81 24.77 -2.44
C GLN A 30 -6.76 23.62 -2.79
N PHE A 31 -7.82 23.87 -3.55
CA PHE A 31 -8.77 22.84 -3.94
C PHE A 31 -8.16 21.82 -4.93
N THR A 32 -7.28 22.27 -5.82
CA THR A 32 -6.50 21.38 -6.68
C THR A 32 -5.59 20.48 -5.84
N GLY A 33 -4.88 21.08 -4.87
CA GLY A 33 -3.97 20.35 -3.97
C GLY A 33 -4.69 19.29 -3.13
N VAL A 34 -5.84 19.64 -2.52
CA VAL A 34 -6.58 18.67 -1.71
C VAL A 34 -7.13 17.53 -2.55
N SER A 35 -7.66 17.80 -3.73
CA SER A 35 -8.19 16.77 -4.63
C SER A 35 -7.08 15.85 -5.13
N PHE A 36 -5.92 16.40 -5.45
CA PHE A 36 -4.73 15.66 -5.83
C PHE A 36 -4.26 14.71 -4.73
N VAL A 37 -4.07 15.23 -3.51
CA VAL A 37 -3.52 14.44 -2.40
C VAL A 37 -4.51 13.40 -1.90
N LEU A 38 -5.82 13.70 -1.85
CA LEU A 38 -6.84 12.71 -1.49
C LEU A 38 -6.98 11.62 -2.56
N GLY A 39 -6.83 11.97 -3.85
CA GLY A 39 -6.77 10.97 -4.92
C GLY A 39 -5.55 10.03 -4.78
N LEU A 40 -4.36 10.56 -4.47
CA LEU A 40 -3.18 9.74 -4.17
C LEU A 40 -3.37 8.89 -2.92
N LEU A 41 -3.99 9.43 -1.87
CA LEU A 41 -4.30 8.67 -0.66
C LEU A 41 -5.20 7.48 -0.98
N LEU A 42 -6.23 7.67 -1.80
CA LEU A 42 -7.09 6.57 -2.24
C LEU A 42 -6.29 5.47 -2.94
N VAL A 43 -5.46 5.85 -3.92
CA VAL A 43 -4.62 4.89 -4.67
C VAL A 43 -3.70 4.12 -3.73
N THR A 44 -2.99 4.82 -2.84
CA THR A 44 -2.04 4.20 -1.91
C THR A 44 -2.71 3.28 -0.90
N LEU A 45 -3.90 3.65 -0.39
CA LEU A 45 -4.68 2.80 0.52
C LEU A 45 -5.17 1.53 -0.17
N LEU A 46 -5.71 1.67 -1.38
CA LEU A 46 -6.21 0.52 -2.14
C LEU A 46 -5.07 -0.43 -2.53
N GLN A 47 -3.93 0.10 -3.00
CA GLN A 47 -2.76 -0.71 -3.33
C GLN A 47 -2.20 -1.42 -2.09
N TYR A 48 -2.07 -0.71 -0.97
CA TYR A 48 -1.61 -1.32 0.27
C TYR A 48 -2.52 -2.46 0.72
N ASN A 49 -3.84 -2.23 0.75
CA ASN A 49 -4.80 -3.26 1.13
C ASN A 49 -4.75 -4.46 0.16
N HIS A 50 -4.63 -4.19 -1.15
CA HIS A 50 -4.48 -5.22 -2.15
C HIS A 50 -3.25 -6.10 -1.90
N LEU A 51 -2.10 -5.50 -1.61
CA LEU A 51 -0.86 -6.22 -1.32
C LEU A 51 -0.97 -7.05 -0.04
N MET A 52 -1.57 -6.49 1.02
CA MET A 52 -1.67 -7.14 2.33
C MET A 52 -2.73 -8.24 2.40
N SER A 53 -3.76 -8.17 1.53
CA SER A 53 -4.82 -9.19 1.47
C SER A 53 -4.48 -10.40 0.60
N ARG A 54 -3.36 -10.38 -0.10
CA ARG A 54 -2.95 -11.48 -0.98
C ARG A 54 -2.46 -12.68 -0.22
N ASP A 55 -2.90 -13.85 -0.66
CA ASP A 55 -2.38 -15.13 -0.20
C ASP A 55 -0.91 -15.29 -0.64
N MET A 56 -0.03 -15.55 0.32
CA MET A 56 1.38 -15.81 0.07
C MET A 56 1.63 -17.23 -0.48
N GLY A 57 0.61 -18.07 -0.52
CA GLY A 57 0.71 -19.48 -0.91
C GLY A 57 1.34 -20.37 0.16
N ILE A 58 1.61 -19.81 1.35
CA ILE A 58 2.12 -20.50 2.54
C ILE A 58 1.27 -20.16 3.76
N ASN A 59 1.30 -21.00 4.76
CA ASN A 59 0.68 -20.70 6.05
C ASN A 59 1.65 -19.88 6.92
N VAL A 60 1.49 -18.56 6.95
CA VAL A 60 2.38 -17.62 7.66
C VAL A 60 2.25 -17.67 9.18
N PRO A 61 1.05 -17.75 9.80
CA PRO A 61 0.90 -17.78 11.25
C PRO A 61 1.76 -18.86 11.91
N GLY A 62 2.51 -18.49 12.94
CA GLY A 62 3.38 -19.39 13.69
C GLY A 62 4.63 -19.87 12.96
N LEU A 63 4.87 -19.43 11.73
CA LEU A 63 6.08 -19.76 11.00
C LEU A 63 7.21 -18.81 11.39
N VAL A 64 8.34 -19.36 11.80
CA VAL A 64 9.55 -18.64 12.16
C VAL A 64 10.74 -19.21 11.41
N GLN A 65 11.75 -18.40 11.15
CA GLN A 65 12.90 -18.73 10.33
C GLN A 65 14.20 -18.28 11.00
N ALA A 66 15.24 -19.13 10.93
CA ALA A 66 16.62 -18.77 11.25
C ALA A 66 17.54 -19.22 10.13
N GLY A 67 18.46 -18.35 9.70
CA GLY A 67 19.47 -18.65 8.67
C GLY A 67 20.86 -18.79 9.29
N THR A 68 21.54 -19.91 9.02
CA THR A 68 22.93 -20.14 9.40
C THR A 68 23.53 -21.26 8.56
N TRP A 69 24.81 -21.17 8.25
CA TRP A 69 25.52 -22.22 7.51
C TRP A 69 26.13 -23.22 8.48
N LEU A 70 25.67 -24.47 8.44
CA LEU A 70 26.12 -25.53 9.33
C LEU A 70 26.59 -26.76 8.54
N PRO A 71 27.54 -27.53 9.07
CA PRO A 71 27.82 -28.91 8.59
C PRO A 71 26.57 -29.79 8.75
N LYS A 72 26.42 -30.79 7.86
CA LYS A 72 25.25 -31.66 7.82
C LYS A 72 24.95 -32.32 9.17
N GLU A 73 25.96 -32.85 9.84
CA GLU A 73 25.82 -33.51 11.15
C GLU A 73 25.27 -32.57 12.23
N THR A 74 25.70 -31.29 12.20
CA THR A 74 25.18 -30.24 13.10
C THR A 74 23.75 -29.92 12.77
N VAL A 75 23.38 -29.85 11.48
CA VAL A 75 21.98 -29.58 11.03
C VAL A 75 21.05 -30.67 11.55
N GLU A 76 21.43 -31.95 11.43
CA GLU A 76 20.62 -33.07 11.93
C GLU A 76 20.42 -32.94 13.44
N HIS A 77 21.49 -32.70 14.20
CA HIS A 77 21.42 -32.53 15.65
C HIS A 77 20.53 -31.32 16.05
N VAL A 78 20.72 -30.15 15.42
CA VAL A 78 19.88 -28.96 15.68
C VAL A 78 18.42 -29.25 15.36
N THR A 79 18.16 -29.89 14.22
CA THR A 79 16.79 -30.24 13.79
C THR A 79 16.09 -31.17 14.79
N ASP A 80 16.79 -32.17 15.29
CA ASP A 80 16.24 -33.14 16.25
C ASP A 80 15.96 -32.49 17.61
N GLU A 81 16.87 -31.66 18.11
CA GLU A 81 16.67 -30.91 19.35
C GLU A 81 15.51 -29.90 19.25
N LEU A 82 15.36 -29.20 18.09
CA LEU A 82 14.23 -28.33 17.86
C LEU A 82 12.89 -29.08 17.82
N ARG A 83 12.84 -30.27 17.17
CA ARG A 83 11.64 -31.12 17.11
C ARG A 83 11.17 -31.61 18.47
N ARG A 84 12.08 -31.78 19.44
CA ARG A 84 11.76 -32.20 20.80
C ARG A 84 11.10 -31.12 21.64
N GLN A 85 11.13 -29.87 21.18
CA GLN A 85 10.57 -28.77 21.96
C GLN A 85 9.04 -28.81 21.94
N PRO A 86 8.36 -28.65 23.08
CA PRO A 86 6.90 -28.79 23.18
C PRO A 86 6.14 -27.68 22.38
N MET A 87 6.76 -26.51 22.18
CA MET A 87 6.21 -25.40 21.42
C MET A 87 6.37 -25.57 19.91
N VAL A 88 7.15 -26.54 19.45
CA VAL A 88 7.39 -26.79 18.02
C VAL A 88 6.38 -27.77 17.48
N GLU A 89 5.79 -27.50 16.36
CA GLU A 89 4.87 -28.36 15.59
C GLU A 89 5.61 -29.08 14.46
N GLY A 90 6.54 -28.41 13.79
CA GLY A 90 7.31 -28.96 12.70
C GLY A 90 8.60 -28.17 12.43
N VAL A 91 9.61 -28.89 11.94
CA VAL A 91 10.90 -28.29 11.54
C VAL A 91 11.23 -28.78 10.14
N ALA A 92 11.52 -27.85 9.25
CA ALA A 92 12.06 -28.12 7.92
C ALA A 92 13.37 -27.36 7.73
N VAL A 93 14.21 -27.86 6.84
CA VAL A 93 15.49 -27.24 6.51
C VAL A 93 15.54 -27.01 4.99
N ALA A 94 16.06 -25.84 4.60
CA ALA A 94 16.20 -25.48 3.21
C ALA A 94 17.55 -24.78 2.95
N THR A 95 17.91 -24.63 1.70
CA THR A 95 19.10 -23.82 1.31
C THR A 95 18.79 -22.34 1.21
N SER A 96 17.52 -21.96 1.11
CA SER A 96 17.06 -20.58 1.11
C SER A 96 15.76 -20.48 1.88
N GLY A 97 15.56 -19.36 2.60
CA GLY A 97 14.32 -19.11 3.31
C GLY A 97 13.16 -18.86 2.36
N VAL A 98 11.95 -19.04 2.89
CA VAL A 98 10.72 -18.81 2.13
C VAL A 98 10.57 -17.33 1.71
N ILE A 99 11.02 -16.44 2.57
CA ILE A 99 11.12 -15.01 2.29
C ILE A 99 12.60 -14.69 2.03
N GLY A 100 12.93 -14.37 0.80
CA GLY A 100 14.30 -14.03 0.43
C GLY A 100 14.68 -14.49 -0.97
N GLN A 101 15.97 -14.54 -1.20
CA GLN A 101 16.50 -14.84 -2.52
C GLN A 101 16.76 -16.35 -2.66
N TYR A 102 16.00 -16.99 -3.52
CA TYR A 102 16.29 -18.35 -3.94
C TYR A 102 17.51 -18.38 -4.88
N TRP A 103 18.11 -19.55 -4.99
CA TRP A 103 19.09 -19.79 -6.04
C TRP A 103 18.41 -19.66 -7.41
N THR A 104 19.12 -19.05 -8.34
CA THR A 104 18.56 -18.77 -9.66
C THR A 104 19.36 -19.43 -10.77
N ARG A 105 18.65 -19.90 -11.80
CA ARG A 105 19.21 -20.43 -13.03
C ARG A 105 18.40 -19.95 -14.23
N GLY A 106 19.01 -19.87 -15.41
CA GLY A 106 18.27 -19.66 -16.64
C GLY A 106 17.40 -20.88 -16.96
N LEU A 107 16.09 -20.69 -17.12
CA LEU A 107 15.19 -21.70 -17.67
C LEU A 107 15.33 -21.69 -19.19
N MET A 108 15.76 -22.83 -19.75
CA MET A 108 15.96 -22.96 -21.20
C MET A 108 14.80 -23.69 -21.85
N SER A 109 14.40 -23.25 -23.05
CA SER A 109 13.51 -23.99 -23.94
C SER A 109 14.23 -25.21 -24.51
N ASN A 110 13.46 -26.13 -25.08
CA ASN A 110 14.01 -27.26 -25.82
C ASN A 110 14.91 -26.83 -27.01
N ASP A 111 14.70 -25.62 -27.53
CA ASP A 111 15.50 -25.01 -28.61
C ASP A 111 16.74 -24.27 -28.07
N GLY A 112 17.08 -24.37 -26.79
CA GLY A 112 18.22 -23.69 -26.16
C GLY A 112 18.06 -22.20 -25.93
N LYS A 113 16.88 -21.61 -26.12
CA LYS A 113 16.60 -20.21 -25.82
C LYS A 113 16.22 -20.05 -24.35
N ARG A 114 16.73 -19.00 -23.69
CA ARG A 114 16.33 -18.64 -22.34
C ARG A 114 14.88 -18.14 -22.33
N ILE A 115 14.01 -18.80 -21.55
CA ILE A 115 12.59 -18.46 -21.39
C ILE A 115 12.41 -17.49 -20.21
N ALA A 116 13.02 -17.81 -19.08
CA ALA A 116 12.84 -17.10 -17.82
C ALA A 116 14.03 -17.33 -16.87
N THR A 117 13.98 -16.70 -15.71
CA THR A 117 14.83 -17.06 -14.58
C THR A 117 14.06 -18.02 -13.68
N LEU A 118 14.59 -19.22 -13.51
CA LEU A 118 14.05 -20.26 -12.64
C LEU A 118 14.61 -20.07 -11.24
N ASN A 119 13.76 -20.03 -10.26
CA ASN A 119 14.12 -20.08 -8.85
C ASN A 119 14.09 -21.53 -8.36
N PHE A 120 15.10 -21.95 -7.61
CA PHE A 120 15.13 -23.29 -7.03
C PHE A 120 15.62 -23.29 -5.58
N ASN A 121 15.12 -24.23 -4.81
CA ASN A 121 15.47 -24.40 -3.41
C ASN A 121 15.61 -25.89 -3.09
N TYR A 122 16.74 -26.29 -2.54
CA TYR A 122 16.89 -27.64 -1.97
C TYR A 122 16.30 -27.62 -0.57
N CYS A 123 15.43 -28.56 -0.25
CA CYS A 123 14.72 -28.60 1.01
C CYS A 123 14.48 -30.04 1.52
N SER A 124 14.27 -30.13 2.81
CA SER A 124 13.85 -31.40 3.44
C SER A 124 12.50 -31.86 2.89
N TYR A 125 12.23 -33.14 2.90
CA TYR A 125 11.04 -33.74 2.28
C TYR A 125 9.72 -33.24 2.90
N ASN A 126 9.75 -32.90 4.18
CA ASN A 126 8.60 -32.34 4.91
C ASN A 126 8.45 -30.81 4.77
N TYR A 127 9.32 -30.16 4.00
CA TYR A 127 9.27 -28.71 3.81
C TYR A 127 7.90 -28.19 3.32
N PRO A 128 7.25 -28.81 2.31
CA PRO A 128 5.93 -28.35 1.85
C PRO A 128 4.87 -28.42 2.96
N GLU A 129 4.92 -29.41 3.83
CA GLU A 129 4.00 -29.59 4.96
C GLU A 129 4.23 -28.51 6.03
N VAL A 130 5.47 -28.31 6.47
CA VAL A 130 5.83 -27.30 7.48
C VAL A 130 5.48 -25.89 6.99
N MET A 131 5.67 -25.62 5.71
CA MET A 131 5.32 -24.34 5.10
C MET A 131 3.82 -24.19 4.84
N GLY A 132 3.06 -25.26 4.86
CA GLY A 132 1.64 -25.27 4.49
C GLY A 132 1.43 -25.02 3.00
N ILE A 133 2.37 -25.45 2.16
CA ILE A 133 2.29 -25.34 0.69
C ILE A 133 1.23 -26.30 0.17
N LYS A 134 0.28 -25.79 -0.59
CA LYS A 134 -0.80 -26.61 -1.15
C LYS A 134 -0.36 -27.30 -2.45
N ILE A 135 -0.30 -28.63 -2.42
CA ILE A 135 -0.12 -29.45 -3.63
C ILE A 135 -1.45 -29.53 -4.37
N ILE A 136 -1.45 -29.25 -5.67
CA ILE A 136 -2.63 -29.21 -6.54
C ILE A 136 -2.66 -30.35 -7.54
N GLU A 137 -1.51 -30.93 -7.87
CA GLU A 137 -1.39 -32.10 -8.77
C GLU A 137 -0.27 -33.02 -8.26
N GLY A 138 -0.46 -34.33 -8.32
CA GLY A 138 0.56 -35.32 -7.98
C GLY A 138 0.74 -35.55 -6.48
N SER A 139 1.99 -35.68 -6.03
CA SER A 139 2.36 -35.96 -4.66
C SER A 139 3.44 -35.00 -4.13
N THR A 140 3.65 -35.03 -2.78
CA THR A 140 4.74 -34.28 -2.15
C THR A 140 6.11 -34.98 -2.30
N LEU A 141 7.18 -34.28 -1.91
CA LEU A 141 8.55 -34.80 -1.88
C LEU A 141 8.66 -36.01 -0.95
N LYS A 142 9.30 -37.10 -1.40
CA LYS A 142 9.51 -38.34 -0.61
C LYS A 142 10.94 -38.83 -0.64
N LYS A 143 11.68 -38.52 -1.68
CA LYS A 143 13.05 -39.02 -1.88
C LYS A 143 13.91 -37.97 -2.59
N LYS A 144 15.20 -38.21 -2.58
CA LYS A 144 16.17 -37.42 -3.33
C LYS A 144 15.75 -37.33 -4.83
N GLU A 145 15.95 -36.15 -5.42
CA GLU A 145 15.61 -35.87 -6.82
C GLU A 145 14.09 -35.83 -7.14
N ASP A 146 13.21 -35.92 -6.14
CA ASP A 146 11.83 -35.50 -6.32
C ASP A 146 11.76 -34.00 -6.51
N LEU A 147 11.05 -33.55 -7.56
CA LEU A 147 10.86 -32.15 -7.88
C LEU A 147 9.40 -31.76 -7.66
N LEU A 148 9.17 -30.67 -6.96
CA LEU A 148 7.89 -29.97 -6.96
C LEU A 148 8.04 -28.66 -7.76
N VAL A 149 7.10 -28.38 -8.62
CA VAL A 149 7.08 -27.17 -9.45
C VAL A 149 5.84 -26.34 -9.15
N ASN A 150 5.94 -25.01 -9.27
CA ASN A 150 4.76 -24.17 -9.10
C ASN A 150 3.92 -24.04 -10.37
N GLU A 151 2.70 -23.51 -10.24
CA GLU A 151 1.78 -23.27 -11.38
C GLU A 151 2.40 -22.40 -12.45
N GLU A 152 3.20 -21.39 -12.06
CA GLU A 152 3.86 -20.47 -12.99
C GLU A 152 4.83 -21.21 -13.92
N LEU A 153 5.60 -22.18 -13.41
CA LEU A 153 6.50 -22.98 -14.25
C LEU A 153 5.69 -23.80 -15.25
N VAL A 154 4.60 -24.44 -14.83
CA VAL A 154 3.71 -25.22 -15.73
C VAL A 154 3.15 -24.34 -16.83
N ARG A 155 2.74 -23.11 -16.49
CA ARG A 155 2.22 -22.12 -17.43
C ARG A 155 3.28 -21.67 -18.44
N LEU A 156 4.48 -21.35 -17.99
CA LEU A 156 5.60 -20.92 -18.84
C LEU A 156 6.06 -22.01 -19.78
N MET A 157 6.06 -23.27 -19.34
CA MET A 157 6.43 -24.44 -20.15
C MET A 157 5.29 -24.87 -21.06
N LYS A 158 4.09 -24.27 -20.95
CA LYS A 158 2.89 -24.61 -21.72
C LYS A 158 2.51 -26.10 -21.63
N TRP A 159 2.68 -26.70 -20.46
CA TRP A 159 2.32 -28.11 -20.23
C TRP A 159 0.81 -28.23 -20.01
N THR A 160 0.09 -28.52 -21.06
CA THR A 160 -1.38 -28.68 -21.05
C THR A 160 -1.82 -30.09 -20.64
N ASP A 161 -0.91 -31.06 -20.71
CA ASP A 161 -1.10 -32.49 -20.43
C ASP A 161 -0.60 -32.91 -19.04
N GLY A 162 -0.42 -31.95 -18.14
CA GLY A 162 0.13 -32.16 -16.80
C GLY A 162 1.65 -32.04 -16.73
N ALA A 163 2.17 -31.89 -15.52
CA ALA A 163 3.60 -31.73 -15.27
C ALA A 163 4.23 -32.98 -14.63
N VAL A 164 3.44 -33.79 -13.97
CA VAL A 164 3.93 -34.97 -13.22
C VAL A 164 4.58 -35.99 -14.15
N GLY A 165 5.75 -36.49 -13.75
CA GLY A 165 6.54 -37.43 -14.54
C GLY A 165 7.50 -36.79 -15.55
N LYS A 166 7.38 -35.48 -15.82
CA LYS A 166 8.30 -34.75 -16.71
C LYS A 166 9.62 -34.44 -15.99
N LYS A 167 10.63 -34.12 -16.81
CA LYS A 167 11.96 -33.72 -16.35
C LYS A 167 12.29 -32.32 -16.82
N LEU A 168 13.12 -31.61 -16.08
CA LEU A 168 13.70 -30.34 -16.48
C LEU A 168 15.12 -30.60 -17.05
N ASN A 169 15.46 -29.95 -18.15
CA ASN A 169 16.76 -30.19 -18.82
C ASN A 169 17.97 -29.85 -17.91
N ASP A 170 17.79 -28.87 -17.03
CA ASP A 170 18.88 -28.27 -16.24
C ASP A 170 18.89 -28.72 -14.77
N ILE A 171 17.91 -29.48 -14.32
CA ILE A 171 17.78 -29.96 -12.92
C ILE A 171 17.57 -31.47 -12.93
N GLN A 172 18.47 -32.21 -12.27
CA GLN A 172 18.31 -33.65 -12.10
C GLN A 172 17.08 -33.93 -11.23
N GLY A 173 16.25 -34.87 -11.72
CA GLY A 173 15.07 -35.29 -11.01
C GLY A 173 13.84 -35.45 -11.87
N THR A 174 12.77 -35.87 -11.22
CA THR A 174 11.45 -36.04 -11.87
C THR A 174 10.41 -35.22 -11.11
N ILE A 175 9.55 -34.54 -11.84
CA ILE A 175 8.45 -33.79 -11.25
C ILE A 175 7.44 -34.77 -10.69
N VAL A 176 7.26 -34.75 -9.36
CA VAL A 176 6.32 -35.61 -8.62
C VAL A 176 5.00 -34.92 -8.31
N GLY A 177 5.00 -33.57 -8.37
CA GLY A 177 3.78 -32.81 -8.12
C GLY A 177 3.92 -31.34 -8.50
N VAL A 178 2.75 -30.69 -8.53
CA VAL A 178 2.61 -29.24 -8.76
C VAL A 178 2.03 -28.61 -7.50
N PHE A 179 2.60 -27.49 -7.10
CA PHE A 179 2.10 -26.71 -5.97
C PHE A 179 1.58 -25.36 -6.42
N ARG A 180 0.66 -24.81 -5.62
CA ARG A 180 0.12 -23.48 -5.85
C ARG A 180 1.21 -22.43 -5.73
N ASP A 181 1.14 -21.38 -6.57
CA ASP A 181 2.13 -20.32 -6.58
C ASP A 181 2.40 -19.76 -5.18
N VAL A 182 3.68 -19.71 -4.80
CA VAL A 182 4.20 -19.17 -3.54
C VAL A 182 4.99 -17.90 -3.86
N ARG A 183 4.81 -16.88 -3.06
CA ARG A 183 5.54 -15.62 -3.19
C ARG A 183 6.74 -15.60 -2.25
N ASN A 184 7.90 -15.72 -2.80
CA ASN A 184 9.16 -15.63 -2.07
C ASN A 184 9.83 -14.26 -2.15
N TYR A 185 9.34 -13.38 -3.06
CA TYR A 185 9.80 -12.00 -3.21
C TYR A 185 8.69 -11.01 -2.90
N SER A 186 9.06 -9.72 -2.86
CA SER A 186 8.10 -8.64 -2.72
C SER A 186 7.19 -8.52 -3.96
N PHE A 187 6.03 -7.92 -3.80
CA PHE A 187 5.09 -7.64 -4.90
C PHE A 187 5.60 -6.62 -5.95
N PHE A 188 6.86 -6.19 -5.83
CA PHE A 188 7.53 -5.40 -6.86
C PHE A 188 8.05 -6.26 -8.02
N SER A 189 8.17 -7.58 -7.83
CA SER A 189 8.59 -8.54 -8.86
C SER A 189 7.43 -9.39 -9.34
N THR A 190 7.49 -9.79 -10.61
CA THR A 190 6.55 -10.75 -11.19
C THR A 190 6.71 -12.12 -10.52
N GLN A 191 5.62 -12.92 -10.53
CA GLN A 191 5.68 -14.31 -10.09
C GLN A 191 6.77 -15.05 -10.87
N ALA A 192 7.67 -15.70 -10.14
CA ALA A 192 8.75 -16.46 -10.75
C ALA A 192 8.42 -17.96 -10.82
N PRO A 193 8.91 -18.68 -11.83
CA PRO A 193 8.88 -20.15 -11.79
C PRO A 193 9.77 -20.66 -10.66
N ILE A 194 9.24 -21.59 -9.85
CA ILE A 194 9.89 -22.12 -8.65
C ILE A 194 9.94 -23.64 -8.73
N VAL A 195 11.11 -24.21 -8.38
CA VAL A 195 11.30 -25.65 -8.17
C VAL A 195 11.79 -25.91 -6.76
N LEU A 196 11.08 -26.74 -6.02
CA LEU A 196 11.54 -27.32 -4.76
C LEU A 196 12.14 -28.70 -5.04
N ILE A 197 13.34 -28.93 -4.54
CA ILE A 197 14.13 -30.14 -4.79
C ILE A 197 14.32 -30.86 -3.48
N GLY A 198 13.83 -32.11 -3.38
CA GLY A 198 14.01 -32.92 -2.21
C GLY A 198 15.49 -33.24 -1.95
N SER A 199 16.00 -32.89 -0.77
CA SER A 199 17.41 -33.05 -0.42
C SER A 199 17.60 -33.30 1.07
N GLU A 200 18.52 -34.23 1.38
CA GLU A 200 19.03 -34.45 2.74
C GLU A 200 20.19 -33.52 3.10
N ASN A 201 20.68 -32.75 2.12
CA ASN A 201 21.83 -31.87 2.28
C ASN A 201 21.44 -30.39 2.38
N ALA A 202 20.16 -30.09 2.59
CA ALA A 202 19.71 -28.73 2.92
C ALA A 202 20.29 -28.36 4.29
N ASN A 203 20.96 -27.20 4.38
CA ASN A 203 21.80 -26.90 5.55
C ASN A 203 21.96 -25.43 5.90
N HIS A 204 21.07 -24.56 5.40
CA HIS A 204 21.27 -23.14 5.59
C HIS A 204 20.16 -22.45 6.36
N VAL A 205 18.92 -22.84 6.16
CA VAL A 205 17.76 -22.17 6.77
C VAL A 205 16.91 -23.20 7.49
N PHE A 206 16.59 -22.90 8.73
CA PHE A 206 15.64 -23.65 9.54
C PHE A 206 14.31 -22.92 9.54
N ASP A 207 13.29 -23.54 8.98
CA ASP A 207 11.92 -23.10 9.01
C ASP A 207 11.17 -23.91 10.07
N VAL A 208 10.67 -23.24 11.10
CA VAL A 208 10.03 -23.87 12.25
C VAL A 208 8.60 -23.37 12.38
N ARG A 209 7.68 -24.32 12.52
CA ARG A 209 6.28 -24.02 12.84
C ARG A 209 6.05 -24.12 14.32
N LEU A 210 5.55 -23.03 14.92
CA LEU A 210 5.24 -22.94 16.33
C LEU A 210 3.76 -23.17 16.58
N LYS A 211 3.44 -23.72 17.76
CA LYS A 211 2.10 -23.74 18.33
C LYS A 211 1.76 -22.39 18.95
N GLU A 212 0.50 -22.10 19.12
CA GLU A 212 0.05 -20.91 19.88
C GLU A 212 0.42 -21.02 21.37
N PRO A 213 0.71 -19.88 22.05
CA PRO A 213 0.79 -18.51 21.56
C PRO A 213 2.15 -18.21 20.89
N TYR A 214 2.12 -17.70 19.64
CA TYR A 214 3.30 -17.62 18.77
C TYR A 214 4.43 -16.72 19.30
N ASP A 215 4.11 -15.53 19.80
CA ASP A 215 5.11 -14.55 20.25
C ASP A 215 5.85 -15.03 21.48
N GLU A 216 5.14 -15.65 22.42
CA GLU A 216 5.74 -16.22 23.63
C GLU A 216 6.61 -17.44 23.30
N ASN A 217 6.12 -18.31 22.42
CA ASN A 217 6.83 -19.49 21.98
C ASN A 217 8.06 -19.15 21.13
N LEU A 218 8.04 -18.09 20.33
CA LEU A 218 9.22 -17.58 19.63
C LEU A 218 10.31 -17.12 20.62
N LYS A 219 9.92 -16.44 21.68
CA LYS A 219 10.84 -16.03 22.74
C LYS A 219 11.50 -17.21 23.43
N ARG A 220 10.68 -18.19 23.82
CA ARG A 220 11.16 -19.45 24.44
C ARG A 220 12.07 -20.24 23.49
N LEU A 221 11.75 -20.27 22.19
CA LEU A 221 12.57 -20.93 21.19
C LEU A 221 13.95 -20.27 21.06
N ASN A 222 14.02 -18.93 21.03
CA ASN A 222 15.29 -18.22 20.98
C ASN A 222 16.11 -18.42 22.27
N GLU A 223 15.48 -18.35 23.45
CA GLU A 223 16.14 -18.64 24.73
C GLU A 223 16.70 -20.08 24.79
N PHE A 224 15.95 -21.05 24.24
CA PHE A 224 16.41 -22.42 24.09
C PHE A 224 17.60 -22.54 23.14
N ALA A 225 17.51 -21.90 21.96
CA ALA A 225 18.57 -21.92 20.95
C ALA A 225 19.87 -21.29 21.47
N ASP A 226 19.81 -20.15 22.12
CA ASP A 226 20.96 -19.46 22.71
C ASP A 226 21.63 -20.30 23.81
N LYS A 227 20.85 -21.01 24.61
CA LYS A 227 21.34 -21.86 25.71
C LYS A 227 21.94 -23.15 25.19
N THR A 228 21.30 -23.79 24.22
CA THR A 228 21.68 -25.17 23.76
C THR A 228 22.76 -25.11 22.70
N PHE A 229 22.77 -24.07 21.87
CA PHE A 229 23.70 -23.90 20.75
C PHE A 229 24.49 -22.57 20.83
N PRO A 230 25.23 -22.30 21.92
CA PRO A 230 25.90 -21.02 22.15
C PRO A 230 26.94 -20.64 21.07
N ASN A 231 27.44 -21.62 20.35
CA ASN A 231 28.44 -21.45 19.28
C ASN A 231 27.80 -21.36 17.89
N VAL A 232 26.47 -21.44 17.80
CA VAL A 232 25.71 -21.35 16.55
C VAL A 232 24.87 -20.07 16.57
N ALA A 233 25.07 -19.19 15.62
CA ALA A 233 24.24 -17.99 15.50
C ALA A 233 22.84 -18.38 14.98
N LEU A 234 22.01 -18.95 15.84
CA LEU A 234 20.69 -19.45 15.50
C LEU A 234 19.63 -18.57 16.18
N HIS A 235 19.23 -17.51 15.50
CA HIS A 235 18.19 -16.61 15.98
C HIS A 235 16.97 -16.64 15.07
N PHE A 236 15.83 -17.04 15.64
CA PHE A 236 14.57 -17.15 14.90
C PHE A 236 13.83 -15.82 14.85
N SER A 237 13.37 -15.47 13.68
CA SER A 237 12.51 -14.31 13.42
C SER A 237 11.18 -14.77 12.85
N SER A 238 10.10 -14.10 13.20
CA SER A 238 8.79 -14.44 12.64
C SER A 238 8.74 -14.09 11.15
N VAL A 239 8.22 -14.99 10.33
CA VAL A 239 8.04 -14.76 8.89
C VAL A 239 7.05 -13.63 8.64
N ASP A 240 6.02 -13.47 9.47
CA ASP A 240 5.10 -12.34 9.43
C ASP A 240 5.83 -11.00 9.65
N GLY A 241 6.77 -10.95 10.62
CA GLY A 241 7.62 -9.79 10.86
C GLY A 241 8.51 -9.46 9.66
N MET A 242 9.11 -10.48 9.05
CA MET A 242 9.94 -10.32 7.84
C MET A 242 9.13 -9.78 6.66
N ILE A 243 7.91 -10.28 6.45
CA ILE A 243 6.98 -9.77 5.43
C ILE A 243 6.66 -8.30 5.70
N LYS A 244 6.30 -7.94 6.94
CA LYS A 244 6.03 -6.55 7.33
C LYS A 244 7.23 -5.64 7.07
N ASP A 245 8.44 -6.11 7.30
CA ASP A 245 9.66 -5.32 7.04
C ASP A 245 9.90 -5.08 5.55
N ILE A 246 9.64 -6.04 4.69
CA ILE A 246 9.70 -5.88 3.22
C ILE A 246 8.76 -4.76 2.76
N TYR A 247 7.55 -4.71 3.32
CA TYR A 247 6.56 -3.69 2.95
C TYR A 247 6.63 -2.40 3.78
N LYS A 248 7.65 -2.26 4.62
CA LYS A 248 7.83 -1.07 5.48
C LYS A 248 7.93 0.23 4.68
N SER A 249 8.53 0.21 3.50
CA SER A 249 8.58 1.37 2.60
C SER A 249 7.19 1.78 2.10
N VAL A 250 6.36 0.83 1.70
CA VAL A 250 4.99 1.06 1.24
C VAL A 250 4.12 1.58 2.40
N TYR A 251 4.26 0.98 3.57
CA TYR A 251 3.59 1.44 4.79
C TYR A 251 3.98 2.86 5.17
N ARG A 252 5.28 3.19 5.15
CA ARG A 252 5.78 4.55 5.43
C ARG A 252 5.25 5.56 4.42
N PHE A 253 5.28 5.22 3.13
CA PHE A 253 4.74 6.07 2.09
C PHE A 253 3.25 6.35 2.30
N ARG A 254 2.43 5.30 2.53
CA ARG A 254 1.00 5.44 2.86
C ARG A 254 0.78 6.37 4.06
N ASN A 255 1.52 6.19 5.15
CA ASN A 255 1.37 7.02 6.35
C ASN A 255 1.78 8.48 6.08
N SER A 256 2.85 8.71 5.32
CA SER A 256 3.25 10.06 4.92
C SER A 256 2.16 10.75 4.11
N VAL A 257 1.55 10.05 3.15
CA VAL A 257 0.42 10.60 2.37
C VAL A 257 -0.79 10.87 3.27
N TRP A 258 -1.07 10.00 4.25
CA TRP A 258 -2.15 10.21 5.24
C TRP A 258 -1.95 11.49 6.06
N ILE A 259 -0.77 11.66 6.63
CA ILE A 259 -0.41 12.83 7.44
C ILE A 259 -0.49 14.09 6.58
N THR A 260 0.12 14.07 5.40
CA THR A 260 0.09 15.20 4.45
C THR A 260 -1.33 15.57 4.05
N SER A 261 -2.18 14.56 3.75
CA SER A 261 -3.59 14.78 3.41
C SER A 261 -4.35 15.48 4.54
N SER A 262 -4.11 15.08 5.79
CA SER A 262 -4.74 15.68 6.97
C SER A 262 -4.34 17.15 7.14
N PHE A 263 -3.05 17.48 6.98
CA PHE A 263 -2.58 18.85 7.05
C PHE A 263 -3.14 19.73 5.92
N ILE A 264 -3.12 19.23 4.68
CA ILE A 264 -3.68 19.96 3.54
C ILE A 264 -5.17 20.22 3.75
N LEU A 265 -5.92 19.23 4.24
CA LEU A 265 -7.33 19.38 4.53
C LEU A 265 -7.59 20.49 5.57
N LEU A 266 -6.81 20.54 6.65
CA LEU A 266 -6.90 21.59 7.65
C LEU A 266 -6.62 22.98 7.03
N ILE A 267 -5.57 23.11 6.24
CA ILE A 267 -5.22 24.37 5.55
C ILE A 267 -6.36 24.83 4.63
N VAL A 268 -6.95 23.90 3.89
CA VAL A 268 -8.07 24.19 2.98
C VAL A 268 -9.31 24.65 3.75
N ILE A 269 -9.65 24.00 4.87
CA ILE A 269 -10.77 24.42 5.72
C ILE A 269 -10.53 25.83 6.27
N MET A 270 -9.33 26.12 6.79
CA MET A 270 -8.97 27.44 7.30
C MET A 270 -9.02 28.52 6.21
N GLY A 271 -8.48 28.23 5.02
CA GLY A 271 -8.50 29.13 3.88
C GLY A 271 -9.92 29.41 3.38
N LEU A 272 -10.76 28.38 3.36
CA LEU A 272 -12.17 28.50 2.96
C LEU A 272 -12.98 29.34 3.95
N ILE A 273 -12.79 29.13 5.24
CA ILE A 273 -13.41 29.96 6.30
C ILE A 273 -12.98 31.44 6.15
N GLY A 274 -11.69 31.67 5.96
CA GLY A 274 -11.15 33.02 5.74
C GLY A 274 -11.76 33.69 4.49
N TYR A 275 -11.85 32.97 3.39
CA TYR A 275 -12.45 33.46 2.16
C TYR A 275 -13.94 33.79 2.31
N VAL A 276 -14.72 32.89 2.93
CA VAL A 276 -16.16 33.12 3.15
C VAL A 276 -16.40 34.38 4.03
N ASN A 277 -15.60 34.52 5.10
CA ASN A 277 -15.67 35.71 5.94
C ASN A 277 -15.40 37.02 5.16
N ASP A 278 -14.31 37.06 4.41
CA ASP A 278 -13.92 38.22 3.63
C ASP A 278 -14.95 38.55 2.53
N GLU A 279 -15.45 37.56 1.82
CA GLU A 279 -16.45 37.74 0.77
C GLU A 279 -17.79 38.26 1.34
N THR A 280 -18.16 37.76 2.52
CA THR A 280 -19.38 38.19 3.22
C THR A 280 -19.25 39.61 3.71
N GLN A 281 -18.11 40.01 4.29
CA GLN A 281 -17.84 41.39 4.70
C GLN A 281 -17.90 42.37 3.50
N ARG A 282 -17.29 41.97 2.40
CA ARG A 282 -17.28 42.76 1.17
C ARG A 282 -18.69 43.01 0.60
N ARG A 283 -19.57 42.00 0.71
CA ARG A 283 -20.96 42.07 0.24
C ARG A 283 -21.95 42.44 1.34
N SER A 284 -21.49 42.87 2.51
CA SER A 284 -22.36 43.14 3.65
C SER A 284 -23.46 44.16 3.34
N LYS A 285 -23.15 45.25 2.59
CA LYS A 285 -24.14 46.25 2.15
C LYS A 285 -25.18 45.63 1.20
N GLU A 286 -24.74 44.83 0.20
CA GLU A 286 -25.63 44.13 -0.73
C GLU A 286 -26.54 43.14 0.01
N ILE A 287 -25.98 42.37 0.93
CA ILE A 287 -26.70 41.40 1.77
C ILE A 287 -27.74 42.15 2.65
N ALA A 288 -27.35 43.25 3.28
CA ALA A 288 -28.25 44.07 4.13
C ALA A 288 -29.42 44.64 3.33
N ILE A 289 -29.17 45.21 2.15
CA ILE A 289 -30.22 45.76 1.28
C ILE A 289 -31.19 44.66 0.85
N ARG A 290 -30.69 43.49 0.48
CA ARG A 290 -31.53 42.36 0.10
C ARG A 290 -32.36 41.82 1.27
N LYS A 291 -31.82 41.78 2.49
CA LYS A 291 -32.54 41.39 3.72
C LYS A 291 -33.68 42.40 4.03
N VAL A 292 -33.42 43.71 3.94
CA VAL A 292 -34.43 44.74 4.14
C VAL A 292 -35.56 44.62 3.13
N ASN A 293 -35.26 44.22 1.89
CA ASN A 293 -36.23 43.95 0.84
C ASN A 293 -36.88 42.56 0.91
N GLY A 294 -36.75 41.84 2.04
CA GLY A 294 -37.43 40.55 2.28
C GLY A 294 -36.75 39.35 1.67
N ALA A 295 -35.48 39.44 1.26
CA ALA A 295 -34.74 38.25 0.77
C ALA A 295 -34.45 37.28 1.91
N GLU A 296 -34.82 36.01 1.68
CA GLU A 296 -34.50 34.89 2.60
C GLU A 296 -33.00 34.62 2.64
N ALA A 297 -32.54 34.07 3.77
CA ALA A 297 -31.15 33.59 3.95
C ALA A 297 -30.70 32.63 2.83
N SER A 298 -31.63 31.85 2.30
CA SER A 298 -31.43 30.88 1.19
C SER A 298 -30.94 31.57 -0.11
N HIS A 299 -31.42 32.76 -0.42
CA HIS A 299 -30.98 33.52 -1.60
C HIS A 299 -29.54 34.02 -1.49
N ILE A 300 -29.17 34.44 -0.28
CA ILE A 300 -27.80 34.90 0.01
C ILE A 300 -26.83 33.75 -0.05
N LEU A 301 -27.21 32.62 0.56
CA LEU A 301 -26.44 31.34 0.51
C LEU A 301 -26.18 30.89 -0.92
N ARG A 302 -27.23 30.89 -1.77
CA ARG A 302 -27.11 30.47 -3.17
C ARG A 302 -26.11 31.33 -3.95
N LEU A 303 -26.07 32.62 -3.68
CA LEU A 303 -25.10 33.53 -4.33
C LEU A 303 -23.67 33.21 -3.98
N LEU A 304 -23.38 33.01 -2.67
CA LEU A 304 -22.04 32.69 -2.18
C LEU A 304 -21.57 31.30 -2.65
N ILE A 305 -22.46 30.31 -2.56
CA ILE A 305 -22.17 28.94 -2.97
C ILE A 305 -21.84 28.86 -4.46
N ARG A 306 -22.60 29.57 -5.31
CA ARG A 306 -22.42 29.53 -6.77
C ARG A 306 -21.01 29.88 -7.20
N GLU A 307 -20.43 30.94 -6.66
CA GLU A 307 -19.08 31.41 -7.03
C GLU A 307 -18.00 30.40 -6.58
N ILE A 308 -18.14 29.87 -5.37
CA ILE A 308 -17.19 28.90 -4.84
C ILE A 308 -17.28 27.58 -5.62
N LEU A 309 -18.50 27.17 -6.02
CA LEU A 309 -18.71 25.98 -6.83
C LEU A 309 -18.01 26.05 -8.20
N TYR A 310 -18.02 27.20 -8.88
CA TYR A 310 -17.31 27.34 -10.16
C TYR A 310 -15.79 27.16 -9.99
N VAL A 311 -15.19 27.78 -8.96
CA VAL A 311 -13.76 27.65 -8.67
C VAL A 311 -13.44 26.22 -8.21
N SER A 312 -14.24 25.64 -7.33
CA SER A 312 -14.00 24.31 -6.80
C SER A 312 -14.17 23.22 -7.87
N ALA A 313 -15.20 23.29 -8.72
CA ALA A 313 -15.42 22.27 -9.74
C ALA A 313 -14.25 22.16 -10.72
N SER A 314 -13.74 23.30 -11.22
CA SER A 314 -12.59 23.31 -12.12
C SER A 314 -11.30 22.83 -11.43
N SER A 315 -11.06 23.26 -10.19
CA SER A 315 -9.89 22.88 -9.40
C SER A 315 -9.89 21.38 -9.07
N ILE A 316 -11.04 20.87 -8.63
CA ILE A 316 -11.23 19.45 -8.28
C ILE A 316 -11.00 18.57 -9.52
N LEU A 317 -11.55 18.98 -10.67
CA LEU A 317 -11.37 18.25 -11.92
C LEU A 317 -9.87 18.12 -12.27
N ILE A 318 -9.13 19.21 -12.23
CA ILE A 318 -7.70 19.22 -12.54
C ILE A 318 -6.93 18.38 -11.50
N GLY A 319 -7.18 18.58 -10.21
CA GLY A 319 -6.52 17.81 -9.15
C GLY A 319 -6.78 16.32 -9.26
N THR A 320 -8.00 15.91 -9.57
CA THR A 320 -8.40 14.52 -9.78
C THR A 320 -7.71 13.92 -11.01
N ILE A 321 -7.65 14.63 -12.13
CA ILE A 321 -6.96 14.15 -13.33
C ILE A 321 -5.46 13.97 -13.05
N VAL A 322 -4.82 14.94 -12.41
CA VAL A 322 -3.40 14.85 -12.07
C VAL A 322 -3.14 13.70 -11.12
N SER A 323 -4.00 13.49 -10.11
CA SER A 323 -3.87 12.36 -9.17
C SER A 323 -4.00 11.00 -9.86
N TYR A 324 -4.87 10.89 -10.88
CA TYR A 324 -4.98 9.67 -11.68
C TYR A 324 -3.67 9.33 -12.40
N PHE A 325 -3.09 10.29 -13.12
CA PHE A 325 -1.85 10.04 -13.86
C PHE A 325 -0.65 9.80 -12.95
N VAL A 326 -0.49 10.58 -11.88
CA VAL A 326 0.60 10.39 -10.91
C VAL A 326 0.42 9.06 -10.15
N GLY A 327 -0.81 8.74 -9.76
CA GLY A 327 -1.13 7.47 -9.13
C GLY A 327 -0.83 6.28 -10.04
N LYS A 328 -1.15 6.38 -11.33
CA LYS A 328 -0.81 5.36 -12.33
C LYS A 328 0.70 5.18 -12.45
N ALA A 329 1.46 6.26 -12.63
CA ALA A 329 2.92 6.22 -12.71
C ALA A 329 3.56 5.64 -11.43
N TRP A 330 2.96 5.88 -10.25
CA TRP A 330 3.42 5.27 -9.01
C TRP A 330 3.09 3.77 -8.97
N LEU A 331 1.93 3.34 -9.47
CA LEU A 331 1.55 1.94 -9.55
C LEU A 331 2.44 1.13 -10.51
N ASP A 332 2.95 1.74 -11.57
CA ASP A 332 3.78 1.07 -12.59
C ASP A 332 5.08 0.46 -12.02
N GLN A 333 5.51 0.85 -10.83
CA GLN A 333 6.63 0.20 -10.13
C GLN A 333 6.27 -1.16 -9.49
N PHE A 334 4.98 -1.49 -9.38
CA PHE A 334 4.53 -2.76 -8.82
C PHE A 334 4.22 -3.75 -9.94
N ALA A 335 4.67 -4.99 -9.79
CA ALA A 335 4.31 -6.06 -10.70
C ALA A 335 2.82 -6.43 -10.60
N GLU A 336 2.25 -6.30 -9.39
CA GLU A 336 0.82 -6.46 -9.16
C GLU A 336 0.19 -5.13 -8.77
N GLN A 337 -0.65 -4.65 -9.66
CA GLN A 337 -1.34 -3.37 -9.54
C GLN A 337 -2.82 -3.58 -9.30
N ILE A 338 -3.42 -2.68 -8.51
CA ILE A 338 -4.88 -2.57 -8.48
C ILE A 338 -5.40 -2.08 -9.83
N TYR A 339 -6.59 -2.50 -10.19
CA TYR A 339 -7.31 -1.88 -11.30
C TYR A 339 -7.76 -0.47 -10.89
N MET A 340 -7.27 0.55 -11.58
CA MET A 340 -7.66 1.95 -11.36
C MET A 340 -9.05 2.21 -11.94
N ASN A 341 -10.08 1.98 -11.12
CA ASN A 341 -11.45 2.26 -11.54
C ASN A 341 -11.71 3.77 -11.53
N PRO A 342 -12.05 4.40 -12.68
CA PRO A 342 -12.37 5.83 -12.75
C PRO A 342 -13.50 6.27 -11.82
N LEU A 343 -14.45 5.39 -11.50
CA LEU A 343 -15.55 5.70 -10.59
C LEU A 343 -15.07 6.05 -9.17
N LEU A 344 -13.95 5.48 -8.72
CA LEU A 344 -13.37 5.81 -7.42
C LEU A 344 -12.87 7.26 -7.39
N PHE A 345 -12.29 7.73 -8.49
CA PHE A 345 -11.85 9.12 -8.61
C PHE A 345 -13.03 10.10 -8.69
N ILE A 346 -14.10 9.71 -9.38
CA ILE A 346 -15.36 10.49 -9.37
C ILE A 346 -15.92 10.55 -7.94
N GLY A 347 -15.93 9.44 -7.22
CA GLY A 347 -16.35 9.40 -5.81
C GLY A 347 -15.51 10.33 -4.92
N THR A 348 -14.18 10.33 -5.10
CA THR A 348 -13.28 11.23 -4.37
C THR A 348 -13.55 12.70 -4.72
N ALA A 349 -13.74 13.03 -5.99
CA ALA A 349 -14.08 14.36 -6.44
C ALA A 349 -15.41 14.86 -5.85
N LEU A 350 -16.43 14.02 -5.84
CA LEU A 350 -17.73 14.31 -5.23
C LEU A 350 -17.61 14.48 -3.71
N PHE A 351 -16.80 13.67 -3.03
CA PHE A 351 -16.53 13.81 -1.60
C PHE A 351 -15.89 15.17 -1.28
N VAL A 352 -14.86 15.57 -2.03
CA VAL A 352 -14.22 16.89 -1.85
C VAL A 352 -15.20 18.01 -2.10
N LEU A 353 -16.00 17.93 -3.17
CA LEU A 353 -17.02 18.93 -3.49
C LEU A 353 -18.06 19.04 -2.37
N LEU A 354 -18.55 17.91 -1.87
CA LEU A 354 -19.51 17.85 -0.75
C LEU A 354 -18.90 18.52 0.51
N LEU A 355 -17.66 18.20 0.84
CA LEU A 355 -16.97 18.78 1.98
C LEU A 355 -16.86 20.31 1.87
N ILE A 356 -16.49 20.82 0.70
CA ILE A 356 -16.45 22.27 0.44
C ILE A 356 -17.83 22.89 0.62
N VAL A 357 -18.86 22.30 0.02
CA VAL A 357 -20.25 22.80 0.12
C VAL A 357 -20.72 22.84 1.57
N VAL A 358 -20.50 21.75 2.32
CA VAL A 358 -20.88 21.69 3.75
C VAL A 358 -20.18 22.78 4.56
N CYS A 359 -18.87 22.96 4.37
CA CYS A 359 -18.12 24.02 5.06
C CYS A 359 -18.66 25.42 4.73
N VAL A 360 -18.94 25.69 3.43
CA VAL A 360 -19.49 26.97 2.99
C VAL A 360 -20.88 27.20 3.55
N VAL A 361 -21.76 26.20 3.50
CA VAL A 361 -23.12 26.29 4.01
C VAL A 361 -23.13 26.59 5.50
N LEU A 362 -22.37 25.80 6.29
CA LEU A 362 -22.30 25.98 7.74
C LEU A 362 -21.83 27.39 8.12
N LYS A 363 -20.79 27.87 7.44
CA LYS A 363 -20.25 29.23 7.71
C LYS A 363 -21.14 30.34 7.23
N ALA A 364 -21.66 30.23 6.02
CA ALA A 364 -22.54 31.24 5.45
C ALA A 364 -23.90 31.29 6.16
N TRP A 365 -24.43 30.17 6.64
CA TRP A 365 -25.64 30.16 7.48
C TRP A 365 -25.43 30.93 8.78
N HIS A 366 -24.32 30.70 9.48
CA HIS A 366 -24.02 31.41 10.71
C HIS A 366 -24.05 32.93 10.48
N ILE A 367 -23.40 33.41 9.41
CA ILE A 367 -23.37 34.83 9.03
C ILE A 367 -24.75 35.33 8.55
N ALA A 368 -25.48 34.52 7.78
CA ALA A 368 -26.79 34.89 7.29
C ALA A 368 -27.83 35.07 8.41
N ASN A 369 -27.64 34.41 9.56
CA ASN A 369 -28.51 34.53 10.73
C ASN A 369 -28.04 35.59 11.74
N GLU A 370 -26.88 36.24 11.56
CA GLU A 370 -26.46 37.36 12.40
C GLU A 370 -27.38 38.58 12.22
N ASN A 371 -27.59 39.32 13.33
CA ASN A 371 -28.50 40.45 13.37
C ASN A 371 -28.01 41.60 12.45
N PRO A 372 -28.79 42.01 11.41
CA PRO A 372 -28.37 43.02 10.44
C PRO A 372 -28.02 44.39 11.04
N VAL A 373 -28.53 44.68 12.24
CA VAL A 373 -28.26 45.98 12.94
C VAL A 373 -26.80 46.08 13.38
N LYS A 374 -26.10 44.95 13.68
CA LYS A 374 -24.68 44.93 14.02
C LYS A 374 -23.78 45.27 12.84
N SER A 375 -24.15 44.85 11.63
CA SER A 375 -23.36 45.09 10.42
C SER A 375 -23.52 46.52 9.86
N ILE A 376 -24.56 47.30 10.24
CA ILE A 376 -24.77 48.67 9.85
C ILE A 376 -24.13 49.65 10.85
N LYS A 377 -23.94 49.25 12.12
CA LYS A 377 -23.41 50.07 13.22
C LYS A 377 -21.88 50.02 13.39
N SER A 378 -21.17 49.28 12.59
CA SER A 378 -19.71 49.09 12.69
C SER A 378 -18.92 50.03 11.71
N GLU A 379 -19.47 51.21 11.42
CA GLU A 379 -18.75 52.34 10.85
C GLU A 379 -18.50 53.42 11.89
#